data_351ae154893326b72779cba5912eda5a
#
_entry.id   351ae154893326b72779cba5912eda5a
#
_cell.length_a   1.000
_cell.length_b   1.000
_cell.length_c   1.000
_cell.angle_alpha   90.00
_cell.angle_beta   90.00
_cell.angle_gamma   90.00
#
_symmetry.space_group_name_H-M   'P 1'
#
loop_
_entity.id
_entity.type
_entity.pdbx_description
1 polymer ?
#
loop_
_entity_poly.entity_id
_entity_poly.type
_entity_poly.pdbx_seq_one_letter_code
_entity_poly.pdbx_strand_id
1 'polypeptide(L)'
;PTTAGTGSEVTSFAVLTDRAKGVKYPLVDDALLPDEAILDPSLLAGVPPAVTADTGMDVLTHAAEAYVARGATPYTDALAEKAFTLAWQNLRPAWETAGESGAKGNMLLASNLAGIAFNAAGLGICHSLAHALGGRFHLPHGRLNALILPHVIHFNAADGTAAEKYGRLARLCGLAANPRSLA
;
A
#
# COMPACT_ATOMS: atom_id res chain seq x y z
N PRO A 1 14.85 -2.79 2.87
CA PRO A 1 13.64 -3.62 3.01
C PRO A 1 13.82 -5.01 2.41
N THR A 2 13.17 -6.03 3.03
CA THR A 2 13.20 -7.42 2.56
C THR A 2 11.84 -7.88 2.02
N THR A 3 10.86 -6.98 1.96
CA THR A 3 9.56 -7.14 1.31
C THR A 3 9.20 -5.85 0.61
N ALA A 4 8.38 -5.92 -0.43
CA ALA A 4 7.84 -4.76 -1.14
C ALA A 4 6.39 -4.55 -0.68
N GLY A 5 6.17 -3.79 0.38
CA GLY A 5 4.83 -3.63 0.95
C GLY A 5 4.70 -2.45 1.90
N THR A 6 5.41 -2.53 3.01
CA THR A 6 5.17 -1.64 4.16
C THR A 6 5.66 -0.21 3.99
N GLY A 7 6.66 0.05 3.12
CA GLY A 7 7.31 1.36 3.02
C GLY A 7 7.98 1.83 4.31
N SER A 8 8.30 0.90 5.23
CA SER A 8 8.84 1.23 6.55
C SER A 8 10.18 1.97 6.50
N GLU A 9 10.90 1.86 5.41
CA GLU A 9 12.19 2.52 5.18
C GLU A 9 12.06 4.03 4.90
N VAL A 10 10.83 4.54 4.73
CA VAL A 10 10.54 5.96 4.44
C VAL A 10 9.36 6.49 5.25
N THR A 11 9.04 5.84 6.37
CA THR A 11 7.90 6.23 7.20
C THR A 11 8.26 6.36 8.68
N SER A 12 7.55 7.24 9.38
CA SER A 12 7.68 7.48 10.81
C SER A 12 6.77 6.58 11.66
N PHE A 13 6.43 5.39 11.15
CA PHE A 13 5.51 4.46 11.80
C PHE A 13 6.21 3.17 12.24
N ALA A 14 5.92 2.70 13.46
CA ALA A 14 6.25 1.36 13.92
C ALA A 14 4.98 0.68 14.47
N VAL A 15 4.52 -0.38 13.81
CA VAL A 15 3.30 -1.08 14.22
C VAL A 15 3.64 -2.21 15.18
N LEU A 16 3.21 -2.06 16.44
CA LEU A 16 3.41 -3.06 17.48
C LEU A 16 2.18 -3.94 17.66
N THR A 17 2.43 -5.23 17.98
CA THR A 17 1.37 -6.16 18.34
C THR A 17 1.47 -6.48 19.83
N ASP A 18 0.49 -6.03 20.63
CA ASP A 18 0.29 -6.48 21.99
C ASP A 18 -0.47 -7.82 21.97
N ARG A 19 0.27 -8.90 22.09
CA ARG A 19 -0.32 -10.25 22.06
C ARG A 19 -1.22 -10.54 23.26
N ALA A 20 -0.95 -9.92 24.41
CA ALA A 20 -1.76 -10.13 25.62
C ALA A 20 -3.14 -9.50 25.48
N LYS A 21 -3.22 -8.36 24.81
CA LYS A 21 -4.48 -7.64 24.56
C LYS A 21 -5.13 -8.00 23.21
N GLY A 22 -4.41 -8.67 22.30
CA GLY A 22 -4.90 -8.99 20.96
C GLY A 22 -5.11 -7.73 20.08
N VAL A 23 -4.29 -6.70 20.29
CA VAL A 23 -4.41 -5.44 19.55
C VAL A 23 -3.13 -5.08 18.81
N LYS A 24 -3.27 -4.42 17.67
CA LYS A 24 -2.19 -3.75 16.95
C LYS A 24 -2.36 -2.25 17.08
N TYR A 25 -1.29 -1.54 17.34
CA TYR A 25 -1.29 -0.08 17.38
C TYR A 25 -0.02 0.49 16.75
N PRO A 26 -0.15 1.58 15.97
CA PRO A 26 1.00 2.28 15.44
C PRO A 26 1.62 3.17 16.53
N LEU A 27 2.94 3.13 16.63
CA LEU A 27 3.70 4.24 17.20
C LEU A 27 4.06 5.17 16.06
N VAL A 28 3.95 6.47 16.29
CA VAL A 28 4.25 7.50 15.29
C VAL A 28 5.19 8.51 15.93
N ASP A 29 6.39 8.61 15.40
CA ASP A 29 7.41 9.56 15.87
C ASP A 29 8.39 9.84 14.73
N ASP A 30 8.75 11.09 14.52
CA ASP A 30 9.70 11.50 13.48
C ASP A 30 11.09 10.87 13.69
N ALA A 31 11.45 10.55 14.94
CA ALA A 31 12.69 9.83 15.25
C ALA A 31 12.73 8.39 14.72
N LEU A 32 11.59 7.84 14.29
CA LEU A 32 11.51 6.52 13.65
C LEU A 32 11.79 6.58 12.15
N LEU A 33 11.79 7.77 11.54
CA LEU A 33 12.08 7.93 10.12
C LEU A 33 13.57 7.66 9.86
N PRO A 34 13.94 6.68 9.01
CA PRO A 34 15.32 6.44 8.68
C PRO A 34 15.98 7.61 7.94
N ASP A 35 17.27 7.85 8.21
CA ASP A 35 18.05 8.88 7.50
C ASP A 35 18.34 8.49 6.06
N GLU A 36 18.48 7.18 5.79
CA GLU A 36 18.77 6.63 4.45
C GLU A 36 17.92 5.38 4.21
N ALA A 37 17.42 5.24 2.99
CA ALA A 37 16.73 4.05 2.51
C ALA A 37 17.51 3.43 1.33
N ILE A 38 17.95 2.18 1.48
CA ILE A 38 18.66 1.44 0.43
C ILE A 38 17.70 0.43 -0.20
N LEU A 39 17.36 0.63 -1.45
CA LEU A 39 16.45 -0.23 -2.20
C LEU A 39 17.26 -1.23 -3.04
N ASP A 40 17.48 -2.43 -2.49
CA ASP A 40 18.15 -3.52 -3.18
C ASP A 40 17.15 -4.61 -3.58
N PRO A 41 16.78 -4.73 -4.87
CA PRO A 41 15.83 -5.74 -5.35
C PRO A 41 16.29 -7.18 -5.16
N SER A 42 17.60 -7.42 -5.04
CA SER A 42 18.14 -8.77 -4.83
C SER A 42 17.64 -9.41 -3.54
N LEU A 43 17.37 -8.59 -2.51
CA LEU A 43 16.81 -9.04 -1.23
C LEU A 43 15.39 -9.62 -1.35
N LEU A 44 14.70 -9.35 -2.45
CA LEU A 44 13.36 -9.89 -2.73
C LEU A 44 13.38 -11.24 -3.45
N ALA A 45 14.55 -11.72 -3.88
CA ALA A 45 14.66 -12.95 -4.68
C ALA A 45 14.05 -14.17 -3.99
N GLY A 46 14.21 -14.28 -2.66
CA GLY A 46 13.72 -15.40 -1.85
C GLY A 46 12.31 -15.21 -1.27
N VAL A 47 11.63 -14.10 -1.56
CA VAL A 47 10.29 -13.83 -0.99
C VAL A 47 9.28 -14.79 -1.58
N PRO A 48 8.52 -15.54 -0.73
CA PRO A 48 7.51 -16.48 -1.21
C PRO A 48 6.38 -15.76 -1.98
N PRO A 49 5.78 -16.41 -3.00
CA PRO A 49 4.69 -15.81 -3.78
C PRO A 49 3.51 -15.31 -2.93
N ALA A 50 3.12 -16.05 -1.89
CA ALA A 50 2.04 -15.63 -0.99
C ALA A 50 2.37 -14.30 -0.27
N VAL A 51 3.62 -14.12 0.16
CA VAL A 51 4.08 -12.87 0.79
C VAL A 51 4.14 -11.76 -0.26
N THR A 52 4.64 -12.04 -1.46
CA THR A 52 4.65 -11.06 -2.57
C THR A 52 3.23 -10.57 -2.89
N ALA A 53 2.25 -11.47 -2.93
CA ALA A 53 0.86 -11.10 -3.18
C ALA A 53 0.30 -10.23 -2.05
N ASP A 54 0.43 -10.69 -0.80
CA ASP A 54 -0.09 -9.96 0.36
C ASP A 54 0.54 -8.56 0.48
N THR A 55 1.89 -8.46 0.38
CA THR A 55 2.59 -7.18 0.48
C THR A 55 2.33 -6.26 -0.73
N GLY A 56 2.18 -6.82 -1.92
CA GLY A 56 1.87 -6.04 -3.11
C GLY A 56 0.45 -5.46 -3.10
N MET A 57 -0.53 -6.19 -2.55
CA MET A 57 -1.87 -5.65 -2.30
C MET A 57 -1.85 -4.54 -1.25
N ASP A 58 -0.94 -4.63 -0.29
CA ASP A 58 -0.69 -3.57 0.69
C ASP A 58 -0.20 -2.28 0.02
N VAL A 59 0.74 -2.39 -0.94
CA VAL A 59 1.21 -1.24 -1.74
C VAL A 59 0.07 -0.56 -2.48
N LEU A 60 -0.79 -1.35 -3.16
CA LEU A 60 -1.95 -0.81 -3.88
C LEU A 60 -2.89 -0.07 -2.92
N THR A 61 -3.10 -0.63 -1.72
CA THR A 61 -3.96 -0.01 -0.71
C THR A 61 -3.34 1.26 -0.15
N HIS A 62 -2.05 1.26 0.18
CA HIS A 62 -1.32 2.44 0.62
C HIS A 62 -1.47 3.58 -0.39
N ALA A 63 -1.19 3.29 -1.66
CA ALA A 63 -1.26 4.29 -2.72
C ALA A 63 -2.70 4.81 -2.93
N ALA A 64 -3.71 3.91 -2.96
CA ALA A 64 -5.10 4.30 -3.14
C ALA A 64 -5.63 5.15 -1.98
N GLU A 65 -5.29 4.79 -0.72
CA GLU A 65 -5.72 5.55 0.44
C GLU A 65 -5.00 6.89 0.57
N ALA A 66 -3.67 6.92 0.38
CA ALA A 66 -2.91 8.18 0.37
C ALA A 66 -3.44 9.16 -0.68
N TYR A 67 -3.86 8.66 -1.84
CA TYR A 67 -4.36 9.47 -2.94
C TYR A 67 -5.66 10.20 -2.61
N VAL A 68 -6.55 9.59 -1.80
CA VAL A 68 -7.82 10.19 -1.39
C VAL A 68 -7.83 10.67 0.06
N ALA A 69 -6.69 10.59 0.75
CA ALA A 69 -6.58 11.03 2.14
C ALA A 69 -6.85 12.54 2.28
N ARG A 70 -7.30 12.96 3.46
CA ARG A 70 -7.56 14.38 3.74
C ARG A 70 -6.29 15.24 3.69
N GLY A 71 -5.12 14.66 3.97
CA GLY A 71 -3.83 15.32 3.88
C GLY A 71 -3.19 15.24 2.48
N ALA A 72 -3.89 14.73 1.48
CA ALA A 72 -3.38 14.62 0.12
C ALA A 72 -3.08 15.99 -0.49
N THR A 73 -1.95 16.08 -1.18
CA THR A 73 -1.46 17.27 -1.87
C THR A 73 -1.07 16.90 -3.30
N PRO A 74 -0.89 17.84 -4.22
CA PRO A 74 -0.39 17.53 -5.57
C PRO A 74 0.93 16.76 -5.58
N TYR A 75 1.78 16.95 -4.57
CA TYR A 75 3.03 16.21 -4.42
C TYR A 75 2.77 14.74 -4.04
N THR A 76 1.97 14.50 -3.00
CA THR A 76 1.63 13.13 -2.59
C THR A 76 0.77 12.41 -3.62
N ASP A 77 -0.08 13.13 -4.36
CA ASP A 77 -0.87 12.61 -5.46
C ASP A 77 0.02 12.04 -6.58
N ALA A 78 1.05 12.78 -6.99
CA ALA A 78 1.99 12.33 -8.02
C ALA A 78 2.73 11.04 -7.59
N LEU A 79 3.13 10.94 -6.33
CA LEU A 79 3.78 9.75 -5.78
C LEU A 79 2.81 8.57 -5.70
N ALA A 80 1.59 8.79 -5.21
CA ALA A 80 0.57 7.76 -5.08
C ALA A 80 0.11 7.22 -6.45
N GLU A 81 -0.11 8.08 -7.45
CA GLU A 81 -0.42 7.67 -8.82
C GLU A 81 0.71 6.81 -9.42
N LYS A 82 1.96 7.22 -9.24
CA LYS A 82 3.10 6.46 -9.73
C LYS A 82 3.25 5.12 -9.01
N ALA A 83 3.09 5.11 -7.68
CA ALA A 83 3.14 3.89 -6.88
C ALA A 83 2.05 2.90 -7.31
N PHE A 84 0.81 3.38 -7.42
CA PHE A 84 -0.33 2.55 -7.81
C PHE A 84 -0.15 1.92 -9.19
N THR A 85 0.24 2.72 -10.18
CA THR A 85 0.43 2.23 -11.55
C THR A 85 1.59 1.25 -11.67
N LEU A 86 2.70 1.48 -10.96
CA LEU A 86 3.81 0.54 -10.91
C LEU A 86 3.40 -0.79 -10.27
N ALA A 87 2.71 -0.73 -9.12
CA ALA A 87 2.23 -1.93 -8.44
C ALA A 87 1.22 -2.70 -9.29
N TRP A 88 0.26 -2.01 -9.91
CA TRP A 88 -0.73 -2.60 -10.80
C TRP A 88 -0.09 -3.39 -11.96
N GLN A 89 0.93 -2.82 -12.58
CA GLN A 89 1.60 -3.43 -13.73
C GLN A 89 2.55 -4.56 -13.34
N ASN A 90 3.09 -4.55 -12.12
CA ASN A 90 4.21 -5.41 -11.76
C ASN A 90 3.86 -6.46 -10.67
N LEU A 91 2.75 -6.33 -9.94
CA LEU A 91 2.40 -7.27 -8.87
C LEU A 91 2.25 -8.70 -9.40
N ARG A 92 1.48 -8.90 -10.46
CA ARG A 92 1.28 -10.22 -11.05
C ARG A 92 2.58 -10.82 -11.62
N PRO A 93 3.37 -10.10 -12.44
CA PRO A 93 4.68 -10.59 -12.86
C PRO A 93 5.64 -10.89 -11.70
N ALA A 94 5.66 -10.07 -10.66
CA ALA A 94 6.50 -10.30 -9.48
C ALA A 94 6.07 -11.55 -8.69
N TRP A 95 4.78 -11.84 -8.63
CA TRP A 95 4.23 -13.02 -7.99
C TRP A 95 4.52 -14.30 -8.77
N GLU A 96 4.43 -14.25 -10.11
CA GLU A 96 4.65 -15.40 -11.00
C GLU A 96 6.14 -15.78 -11.14
N THR A 97 7.07 -14.84 -10.83
CA THR A 97 8.50 -15.04 -11.08
C THR A 97 9.24 -15.43 -9.80
N ALA A 98 9.88 -16.60 -9.82
CA ALA A 98 10.84 -16.98 -8.79
C ALA A 98 12.18 -16.25 -9.00
N GLY A 99 12.89 -15.97 -7.89
CA GLY A 99 14.19 -15.31 -7.92
C GLY A 99 14.10 -13.79 -8.12
N GLU A 100 15.21 -13.19 -8.56
CA GLU A 100 15.30 -11.77 -8.86
C GLU A 100 14.60 -11.45 -10.19
N SER A 101 13.89 -10.33 -10.24
CA SER A 101 13.25 -9.86 -11.46
C SER A 101 13.05 -8.35 -11.44
N GLY A 102 13.00 -7.73 -12.64
CA GLY A 102 12.66 -6.32 -12.79
C GLY A 102 11.29 -5.97 -12.20
N ALA A 103 10.34 -6.90 -12.24
CA ALA A 103 9.03 -6.70 -11.64
C ALA A 103 9.10 -6.58 -10.12
N LYS A 104 9.93 -7.39 -9.43
CA LYS A 104 10.18 -7.26 -7.98
C LYS A 104 10.86 -5.93 -7.64
N GLY A 105 11.81 -5.48 -8.46
CA GLY A 105 12.43 -4.16 -8.32
C GLY A 105 11.41 -3.03 -8.47
N ASN A 106 10.51 -3.12 -9.44
CA ASN A 106 9.41 -2.15 -9.61
C ASN A 106 8.42 -2.18 -8.45
N MET A 107 8.12 -3.36 -7.88
CA MET A 107 7.29 -3.46 -6.66
C MET A 107 7.96 -2.81 -5.46
N LEU A 108 9.28 -2.97 -5.30
CA LEU A 108 10.05 -2.32 -4.23
C LEU A 108 9.99 -0.79 -4.37
N LEU A 109 10.21 -0.28 -5.58
CA LEU A 109 10.06 1.15 -5.86
C LEU A 109 8.62 1.64 -5.62
N ALA A 110 7.62 0.87 -6.04
CA ALA A 110 6.21 1.21 -5.78
C ALA A 110 5.91 1.30 -4.28
N SER A 111 6.41 0.34 -3.48
CA SER A 111 6.28 0.33 -2.02
C SER A 111 6.90 1.59 -1.39
N ASN A 112 8.10 1.96 -1.83
CA ASN A 112 8.80 3.15 -1.35
C ASN A 112 8.03 4.43 -1.68
N LEU A 113 7.59 4.61 -2.93
CA LEU A 113 6.80 5.77 -3.36
C LEU A 113 5.47 5.88 -2.59
N ALA A 114 4.78 4.74 -2.39
CA ALA A 114 3.57 4.70 -1.58
C ALA A 114 3.85 5.09 -0.12
N GLY A 115 4.98 4.61 0.43
CA GLY A 115 5.45 4.95 1.77
C GLY A 115 5.61 6.45 1.96
N ILE A 116 6.33 7.11 1.06
CA ILE A 116 6.51 8.58 1.09
C ILE A 116 5.16 9.29 0.98
N ALA A 117 4.28 8.82 0.08
CA ALA A 117 2.97 9.42 -0.12
C ALA A 117 2.12 9.35 1.15
N PHE A 118 1.94 8.16 1.74
CA PHE A 118 1.09 8.02 2.91
C PHE A 118 1.70 8.57 4.20
N ASN A 119 3.03 8.58 4.31
CA ASN A 119 3.67 9.21 5.47
C ASN A 119 3.32 10.71 5.57
N ALA A 120 3.16 11.37 4.43
CA ALA A 120 2.79 12.79 4.38
C ALA A 120 1.26 13.01 4.33
N ALA A 121 0.52 12.19 3.58
CA ALA A 121 -0.92 12.38 3.37
C ALA A 121 -1.79 11.71 4.43
N GLY A 122 -1.28 10.67 5.08
CA GLY A 122 -2.04 9.76 5.93
C GLY A 122 -2.69 8.62 5.14
N LEU A 123 -3.35 7.74 5.87
CA LEU A 123 -4.12 6.59 5.37
C LEU A 123 -5.61 6.76 5.69
N GLY A 124 -6.40 5.77 5.32
CA GLY A 124 -7.86 5.79 5.48
C GLY A 124 -8.41 4.64 6.33
N ILE A 125 -9.70 4.37 6.11
CA ILE A 125 -10.47 3.39 6.89
C ILE A 125 -10.08 1.94 6.57
N CYS A 126 -9.53 1.67 5.37
CA CYS A 126 -9.11 0.32 4.99
C CYS A 126 -8.03 -0.20 5.96
N HIS A 127 -6.97 0.59 6.16
CA HIS A 127 -5.92 0.24 7.12
C HIS A 127 -6.43 0.16 8.55
N SER A 128 -7.34 1.05 8.96
CA SER A 128 -7.93 1.01 10.31
C SER A 128 -8.68 -0.31 10.56
N LEU A 129 -9.47 -0.77 9.59
CA LEU A 129 -10.19 -2.05 9.66
C LEU A 129 -9.24 -3.24 9.58
N ALA A 130 -8.23 -3.20 8.70
CA ALA A 130 -7.24 -4.27 8.58
C ALA A 130 -6.41 -4.43 9.85
N HIS A 131 -6.03 -3.34 10.52
CA HIS A 131 -5.36 -3.39 11.84
C HIS A 131 -6.23 -4.02 12.91
N ALA A 132 -7.50 -3.61 13.01
CA ALA A 132 -8.45 -4.14 13.99
C ALA A 132 -8.66 -5.66 13.80
N LEU A 133 -8.91 -6.09 12.57
CA LEU A 133 -9.11 -7.51 12.24
C LEU A 133 -7.81 -8.32 12.38
N GLY A 134 -6.69 -7.78 11.90
CA GLY A 134 -5.39 -8.44 11.99
C GLY A 134 -4.89 -8.62 13.42
N GLY A 135 -5.20 -7.67 14.31
CA GLY A 135 -4.90 -7.78 15.75
C GLY A 135 -5.68 -8.90 16.42
N ARG A 136 -6.98 -9.02 16.09
CA ARG A 136 -7.87 -9.99 16.70
C ARG A 136 -7.77 -11.40 16.12
N PHE A 137 -7.60 -11.53 14.81
CA PHE A 137 -7.66 -12.81 14.11
C PHE A 137 -6.32 -13.32 13.59
N HIS A 138 -5.25 -12.54 13.77
CA HIS A 138 -3.89 -12.87 13.32
C HIS A 138 -3.79 -13.17 11.81
N LEU A 139 -4.60 -12.50 11.01
CA LEU A 139 -4.61 -12.64 9.55
C LEU A 139 -3.51 -11.77 8.90
N PRO A 140 -2.98 -12.16 7.74
CA PRO A 140 -2.02 -11.37 6.99
C PRO A 140 -2.61 -9.98 6.62
N HIS A 141 -1.85 -8.93 6.93
CA HIS A 141 -2.32 -7.54 6.80
C HIS A 141 -2.71 -7.17 5.36
N GLY A 142 -1.82 -7.42 4.40
CA GLY A 142 -2.10 -7.09 2.99
C GLY A 142 -3.27 -7.88 2.41
N ARG A 143 -3.51 -9.11 2.88
CA ARG A 143 -4.70 -9.89 2.49
C ARG A 143 -5.99 -9.26 3.03
N LEU A 144 -5.97 -8.76 4.26
CA LEU A 144 -7.09 -8.02 4.82
C LEU A 144 -7.35 -6.75 4.03
N ASN A 145 -6.30 -6.00 3.70
CA ASN A 145 -6.40 -4.82 2.85
C ASN A 145 -7.02 -5.17 1.49
N ALA A 146 -6.57 -6.25 0.83
CA ALA A 146 -7.13 -6.71 -0.44
C ALA A 146 -8.63 -7.01 -0.38
N LEU A 147 -9.09 -7.62 0.71
CA LEU A 147 -10.51 -7.95 0.91
C LEU A 147 -11.37 -6.71 1.23
N ILE A 148 -10.81 -5.73 1.92
CA ILE A 148 -11.55 -4.56 2.41
C ILE A 148 -11.54 -3.43 1.38
N LEU A 149 -10.45 -3.26 0.64
CA LEU A 149 -10.24 -2.12 -0.26
C LEU A 149 -11.38 -1.89 -1.27
N PRO A 150 -11.94 -2.89 -1.96
CA PRO A 150 -13.07 -2.69 -2.87
C PRO A 150 -14.28 -2.04 -2.20
N HIS A 151 -14.58 -2.45 -0.98
CA HIS A 151 -15.69 -1.89 -0.20
C HIS A 151 -15.40 -0.45 0.23
N VAL A 152 -14.15 -0.15 0.60
CA VAL A 152 -13.74 1.21 0.97
C VAL A 152 -13.74 2.14 -0.24
N ILE A 153 -13.27 1.70 -1.41
CA ILE A 153 -13.36 2.47 -2.65
C ILE A 153 -14.84 2.82 -2.95
N HIS A 154 -15.73 1.83 -2.84
CA HIS A 154 -17.15 2.06 -3.06
C HIS A 154 -17.76 3.04 -2.05
N PHE A 155 -17.41 2.91 -0.78
CA PHE A 155 -17.86 3.83 0.28
C PHE A 155 -17.35 5.26 0.06
N ASN A 156 -16.04 5.41 -0.17
CA ASN A 156 -15.42 6.72 -0.38
C ASN A 156 -15.91 7.40 -1.66
N ALA A 157 -16.30 6.63 -2.69
CA ALA A 157 -16.82 7.17 -3.95
C ALA A 157 -18.18 7.89 -3.82
N ALA A 158 -18.79 7.90 -2.64
CA ALA A 158 -19.88 8.80 -2.32
C ALA A 158 -19.44 10.29 -2.28
N ASP A 159 -18.17 10.54 -1.99
CA ASP A 159 -17.54 11.85 -2.13
C ASP A 159 -17.09 12.08 -3.58
N GLY A 160 -17.49 13.20 -4.18
CA GLY A 160 -17.21 13.50 -5.60
C GLY A 160 -15.72 13.61 -5.91
N THR A 161 -14.93 14.18 -4.99
CA THR A 161 -13.48 14.32 -5.16
C THR A 161 -12.78 12.96 -5.13
N ALA A 162 -13.15 12.11 -4.18
CA ALA A 162 -12.63 10.75 -4.11
C ALA A 162 -13.05 9.92 -5.34
N ALA A 163 -14.29 10.05 -5.80
CA ALA A 163 -14.78 9.37 -7.00
C ALA A 163 -13.97 9.76 -8.26
N GLU A 164 -13.68 11.06 -8.43
CA GLU A 164 -12.87 11.56 -9.53
C GLU A 164 -11.43 11.00 -9.47
N LYS A 165 -10.81 11.02 -8.30
CA LYS A 165 -9.47 10.49 -8.06
C LYS A 165 -9.40 8.98 -8.34
N TYR A 166 -10.34 8.18 -7.85
CA TYR A 166 -10.41 6.75 -8.17
C TYR A 166 -10.64 6.49 -9.66
N GLY A 167 -11.50 7.29 -10.32
CA GLY A 167 -11.69 7.21 -11.77
C GLY A 167 -10.40 7.52 -12.55
N ARG A 168 -9.55 8.42 -12.03
CA ARG A 168 -8.24 8.72 -12.60
C ARG A 168 -7.27 7.54 -12.43
N LEU A 169 -7.19 6.92 -11.23
CA LEU A 169 -6.37 5.71 -11.02
C LEU A 169 -6.81 4.58 -11.96
N ALA A 170 -8.11 4.32 -12.07
CA ALA A 170 -8.64 3.32 -13.00
C ALA A 170 -8.16 3.56 -14.44
N ARG A 171 -8.25 4.80 -14.91
CA ARG A 171 -7.79 5.20 -16.25
C ARG A 171 -6.29 4.97 -16.44
N LEU A 172 -5.47 5.31 -15.46
CA LEU A 172 -4.02 5.11 -15.49
C LEU A 172 -3.64 3.61 -15.55
N CYS A 173 -4.54 2.74 -15.07
CA CYS A 173 -4.41 1.30 -15.14
C CYS A 173 -5.04 0.66 -16.41
N GLY A 174 -5.53 1.47 -17.34
CA GLY A 174 -6.18 0.99 -18.57
C GLY A 174 -7.62 0.51 -18.36
N LEU A 175 -8.23 0.83 -17.24
CA LEU A 175 -9.62 0.48 -16.91
C LEU A 175 -10.59 1.62 -17.26
N ALA A 176 -11.90 1.33 -17.23
CA ALA A 176 -12.90 2.39 -17.37
C ALA A 176 -12.75 3.43 -16.24
N ALA A 177 -12.84 4.72 -16.59
CA ALA A 177 -12.56 5.83 -15.68
C ALA A 177 -13.69 6.05 -14.66
N ASN A 178 -13.93 5.06 -13.82
CA ASN A 178 -14.91 5.13 -12.73
C ASN A 178 -14.43 4.31 -11.52
N PRO A 179 -14.92 4.62 -10.29
CA PRO A 179 -14.52 3.90 -9.09
C PRO A 179 -14.82 2.40 -9.10
N ARG A 180 -15.91 1.98 -9.75
CA ARG A 180 -16.32 0.57 -9.79
C ARG A 180 -15.34 -0.32 -10.57
N SER A 181 -14.67 0.25 -11.55
CA SER A 181 -13.67 -0.49 -12.34
C SER A 181 -12.37 -0.71 -11.56
N LEU A 182 -12.14 0.07 -10.50
CA LEU A 182 -10.97 -0.05 -9.63
C LEU A 182 -11.24 -0.99 -8.44
N ALA A 183 -12.48 -1.06 -7.98
CA ALA A 183 -12.93 -1.93 -6.88
C ALA A 183 -13.16 -3.36 -7.37
#